data_bc4550aefb47226601312cbcd490fd14
#
_entry.id   bc4550aefb47226601312cbcd490fd14
#
_cell.length_a   1.000
_cell.length_b   1.000
_cell.length_c   1.000
_cell.angle_alpha   90.00
_cell.angle_beta   90.00
_cell.angle_gamma   90.00
#
_symmetry.space_group_name_H-M   'P 1'
#
loop_
_entity.id
_entity.type
_entity.pdbx_description
1 polymer ?
#
loop_
_entity_poly.entity_id
_entity_poly.type
_entity_poly.pdbx_seq_one_letter_code
_entity_poly.pdbx_strand_id
1 'polypeptide(L)'
;LERPDLFDLARDNNVNLWVPSGAICGVDGIRAAMQAGLEKVTLTTSKPPKGLKGAPYLVAKGLDLENLAEPLVVFEGTAREAVKAFPANVNVAASLSLAGLGPDRTRVRIVADPAATVNTHEIHAKGPFGELTAIMRNRPSPRNPKSSYMASLSACVEVASAATLFAARAGKS
;
A
#
# COMPACT_ATOMS: atom_id res chain seq x y z
N LEU A 1 8.47 -3.09 -6.35
CA LEU A 1 9.59 -3.64 -5.55
C LEU A 1 10.49 -4.59 -6.35
N GLU A 2 10.02 -5.06 -7.49
CA GLU A 2 10.76 -5.98 -8.38
C GLU A 2 11.75 -5.23 -9.30
N ARG A 3 11.58 -3.93 -9.48
CA ARG A 3 12.40 -3.06 -10.33
C ARG A 3 12.92 -1.84 -9.54
N PRO A 4 13.82 -2.05 -8.56
CA PRO A 4 14.41 -0.94 -7.78
C PRO A 4 15.26 0.00 -8.63
N ASP A 5 15.78 -0.48 -9.75
CA ASP A 5 16.53 0.26 -10.76
C ASP A 5 15.75 1.40 -11.41
N LEU A 6 14.40 1.39 -11.37
CA LEU A 6 13.58 2.45 -11.96
C LEU A 6 13.82 3.82 -11.32
N PHE A 7 14.16 3.88 -10.03
CA PHE A 7 14.49 5.14 -9.36
C PHE A 7 15.83 5.70 -9.84
N ASP A 8 16.82 4.82 -10.00
CA ASP A 8 18.13 5.19 -10.54
C ASP A 8 18.00 5.61 -12.01
N LEU A 9 17.28 4.85 -12.80
CA LEU A 9 17.00 5.17 -14.20
C LEU A 9 16.29 6.52 -14.36
N ALA A 10 15.30 6.82 -13.51
CA ALA A 10 14.60 8.10 -13.52
C ALA A 10 15.55 9.26 -13.18
N ARG A 11 16.38 9.09 -12.15
CA ARG A 11 17.40 10.08 -11.77
C ARG A 11 18.40 10.32 -12.89
N ASP A 12 18.95 9.26 -13.47
CA ASP A 12 20.01 9.31 -14.47
C ASP A 12 19.51 9.94 -15.80
N ASN A 13 18.20 9.84 -16.08
CA ASN A 13 17.56 10.46 -17.22
C ASN A 13 16.86 11.81 -16.89
N ASN A 14 17.02 12.31 -15.66
CA ASN A 14 16.39 13.56 -15.19
C ASN A 14 14.86 13.60 -15.40
N VAL A 15 14.20 12.48 -15.17
CA VAL A 15 12.73 12.35 -15.23
C VAL A 15 12.14 12.11 -13.85
N ASN A 16 10.90 12.57 -13.63
CA ASN A 16 10.19 12.34 -12.38
C ASN A 16 9.49 10.98 -12.39
N LEU A 17 9.65 10.23 -11.32
CA LEU A 17 8.88 9.01 -11.04
C LEU A 17 7.81 9.31 -9.99
N TRP A 18 6.56 9.25 -10.37
CA TRP A 18 5.42 9.52 -9.50
C TRP A 18 4.84 8.23 -8.95
N VAL A 19 4.73 8.15 -7.64
CA VAL A 19 4.17 6.97 -6.95
C VAL A 19 2.97 7.42 -6.12
N PRO A 20 1.73 7.14 -6.59
CA PRO A 20 0.52 7.50 -5.85
C PRO A 20 0.41 6.72 -4.55
N SER A 21 -0.25 7.31 -3.55
CA SER A 21 -0.53 6.63 -2.28
C SER A 21 -1.44 5.40 -2.45
N GLY A 22 -2.20 5.34 -3.53
CA GLY A 22 -3.10 4.24 -3.82
C GLY A 22 -4.31 4.26 -2.89
N ALA A 23 -4.57 3.11 -2.27
CA ALA A 23 -5.73 2.91 -1.40
C ALA A 23 -5.45 3.15 0.09
N ILE A 24 -4.35 3.85 0.43
CA ILE A 24 -4.00 4.20 1.82
C ILE A 24 -3.93 5.70 2.00
N CYS A 25 -4.04 6.14 3.26
CA CYS A 25 -3.84 7.53 3.70
C CYS A 25 -2.63 7.60 4.66
N GLY A 26 -2.20 8.81 5.02
CA GLY A 26 -1.12 9.03 5.98
C GLY A 26 0.30 8.79 5.43
N VAL A 27 0.46 8.65 4.12
CA VAL A 27 1.77 8.45 3.47
C VAL A 27 2.67 9.68 3.65
N ASP A 28 2.11 10.87 3.69
CA ASP A 28 2.78 12.13 4.00
C ASP A 28 3.33 12.13 5.44
N GLY A 29 2.53 11.67 6.41
CA GLY A 29 2.95 11.48 7.80
C GLY A 29 4.11 10.47 7.93
N ILE A 30 4.08 9.38 7.16
CA ILE A 30 5.20 8.42 7.13
C ILE A 30 6.47 9.06 6.56
N ARG A 31 6.36 9.84 5.48
CA ARG A 31 7.52 10.57 4.91
C ARG A 31 8.09 11.59 5.90
N ALA A 32 7.22 12.30 6.63
CA ALA A 32 7.66 13.22 7.69
C ALA A 32 8.33 12.47 8.84
N ALA A 33 7.78 11.34 9.28
CA ALA A 33 8.33 10.50 10.33
C ALA A 33 9.73 9.95 10.01
N MET A 34 10.03 9.73 8.71
CA MET A 34 11.38 9.33 8.27
C MET A 34 12.44 10.37 8.66
N GLN A 35 12.11 11.66 8.67
CA GLN A 35 13.04 12.73 9.06
C GLN A 35 13.39 12.69 10.55
N ALA A 36 12.49 12.15 11.38
CA ALA A 36 12.70 12.00 12.82
C ALA A 36 13.24 10.62 13.23
N GLY A 37 13.54 9.75 12.26
CA GLY A 37 14.01 8.40 12.54
C GLY A 37 12.89 7.41 12.80
N LEU A 38 12.04 7.17 11.79
CA LEU A 38 10.99 6.14 11.85
C LEU A 38 11.59 4.78 12.19
N GLU A 39 11.14 4.15 13.28
CA GLU A 39 11.67 2.89 13.80
C GLU A 39 10.87 1.68 13.31
N LYS A 40 9.54 1.80 13.36
CA LYS A 40 8.62 0.71 13.02
C LYS A 40 7.46 1.22 12.19
N VAL A 41 7.09 0.45 11.17
CA VAL A 41 5.87 0.65 10.41
C VAL A 41 5.23 -0.70 10.10
N THR A 42 3.94 -0.81 10.36
CA THR A 42 3.13 -2.01 10.10
C THR A 42 1.90 -1.61 9.32
N LEU A 43 1.63 -2.35 8.26
CA LEU A 43 0.38 -2.29 7.50
C LEU A 43 -0.45 -3.52 7.84
N THR A 44 -1.62 -3.32 8.41
CA THR A 44 -2.63 -4.37 8.53
C THR A 44 -3.68 -4.19 7.43
N THR A 45 -3.86 -5.20 6.60
CA THR A 45 -4.89 -5.23 5.56
C THR A 45 -5.94 -6.26 5.91
N SER A 46 -7.17 -5.81 6.19
CA SER A 46 -8.31 -6.68 6.45
C SER A 46 -9.23 -6.71 5.24
N LYS A 47 -9.64 -7.92 4.84
CA LYS A 47 -10.50 -8.14 3.66
C LYS A 47 -11.54 -9.23 3.93
N PRO A 48 -12.71 -9.16 3.27
CA PRO A 48 -13.60 -10.31 3.19
C PRO A 48 -12.85 -11.54 2.65
N PRO A 49 -13.12 -12.78 3.16
CA PRO A 49 -12.45 -14.01 2.71
C PRO A 49 -12.46 -14.20 1.19
N LYS A 50 -13.60 -13.89 0.53
CA LYS A 50 -13.74 -13.96 -0.93
C LYS A 50 -12.74 -13.07 -1.69
N GLY A 51 -12.30 -11.97 -1.09
CA GLY A 51 -11.32 -11.04 -1.67
C GLY A 51 -9.88 -11.56 -1.65
N LEU A 52 -9.63 -12.65 -0.93
CA LEU A 52 -8.33 -13.32 -0.82
C LEU A 52 -8.31 -14.68 -1.54
N LYS A 53 -9.47 -15.17 -2.00
CA LYS A 53 -9.60 -16.48 -2.66
C LYS A 53 -8.67 -16.56 -3.89
N GLY A 54 -7.94 -17.66 -3.99
CA GLY A 54 -7.02 -17.92 -5.09
C GLY A 54 -5.66 -17.22 -4.98
N ALA A 55 -5.36 -16.55 -3.85
CA ALA A 55 -4.02 -16.02 -3.62
C ALA A 55 -3.00 -17.17 -3.58
N PRO A 56 -1.86 -17.05 -4.30
CA PRO A 56 -0.87 -18.13 -4.40
C PRO A 56 -0.41 -18.68 -3.05
N TYR A 57 -0.24 -17.81 -2.08
CA TYR A 57 0.15 -18.18 -0.73
C TYR A 57 -0.89 -19.07 -0.03
N LEU A 58 -2.18 -18.73 -0.15
CA LEU A 58 -3.26 -19.50 0.48
C LEU A 58 -3.39 -20.88 -0.17
N VAL A 59 -3.27 -20.94 -1.49
CA VAL A 59 -3.28 -22.20 -2.24
C VAL A 59 -2.11 -23.09 -1.81
N ALA A 60 -0.90 -22.53 -1.72
CA ALA A 60 0.30 -23.28 -1.31
C ALA A 60 0.23 -23.77 0.14
N LYS A 61 -0.51 -23.07 1.02
CA LYS A 61 -0.71 -23.45 2.43
C LYS A 61 -1.95 -24.34 2.65
N GLY A 62 -2.76 -24.60 1.63
CA GLY A 62 -4.01 -25.33 1.77
C GLY A 62 -5.02 -24.65 2.69
N LEU A 63 -4.96 -23.31 2.80
CA LEU A 63 -5.85 -22.55 3.68
C LEU A 63 -7.18 -22.30 2.98
N ASP A 64 -8.24 -22.94 3.51
CA ASP A 64 -9.62 -22.64 3.13
C ASP A 64 -10.20 -21.55 4.04
N LEU A 65 -10.82 -20.54 3.43
CA LEU A 65 -11.42 -19.41 4.11
C LEU A 65 -12.96 -19.39 4.03
N GLU A 66 -13.60 -20.44 3.48
CA GLU A 66 -15.05 -20.42 3.18
C GLU A 66 -15.92 -20.43 4.44
N ASN A 67 -15.48 -21.09 5.52
CA ASN A 67 -16.25 -21.26 6.75
C ASN A 67 -15.64 -20.52 7.96
N LEU A 68 -14.98 -19.39 7.71
CA LEU A 68 -14.40 -18.58 8.79
C LEU A 68 -15.51 -17.96 9.65
N ALA A 69 -15.49 -18.24 10.95
CA ALA A 69 -16.41 -17.63 11.92
C ALA A 69 -15.85 -16.32 12.50
N GLU A 70 -14.51 -16.21 12.59
CA GLU A 70 -13.81 -15.07 13.19
C GLU A 70 -12.66 -14.60 12.29
N PRO A 71 -12.15 -13.37 12.49
CA PRO A 71 -10.99 -12.87 11.74
C PRO A 71 -9.76 -13.76 11.92
N LEU A 72 -9.14 -14.15 10.81
CA LEU A 72 -7.94 -14.97 10.77
C LEU A 72 -6.79 -14.20 10.15
N VAL A 73 -5.64 -14.14 10.84
CA VAL A 73 -4.39 -13.67 10.26
C VAL A 73 -3.86 -14.75 9.31
N VAL A 74 -3.95 -14.49 8.02
CA VAL A 74 -3.52 -15.43 6.99
C VAL A 74 -2.07 -15.24 6.55
N PHE A 75 -1.49 -14.07 6.85
CA PHE A 75 -0.10 -13.76 6.53
C PHE A 75 0.45 -12.72 7.49
N GLU A 76 1.71 -12.90 7.90
CA GLU A 76 2.51 -11.91 8.58
C GLU A 76 3.97 -12.02 8.09
N GLY A 77 4.53 -10.88 7.63
CA GLY A 77 5.87 -10.86 7.06
C GLY A 77 6.31 -9.45 6.68
N THR A 78 7.30 -9.34 5.81
CA THR A 78 7.76 -8.09 5.23
C THR A 78 6.92 -7.68 4.01
N ALA A 79 7.00 -6.41 3.59
CA ALA A 79 6.33 -5.96 2.38
C ALA A 79 6.87 -6.71 1.14
N ARG A 80 8.16 -7.05 1.10
CA ARG A 80 8.75 -7.87 0.02
C ARG A 80 8.12 -9.25 -0.08
N GLU A 81 7.95 -9.92 1.04
CA GLU A 81 7.31 -11.24 1.10
C GLU A 81 5.83 -11.16 0.77
N ALA A 82 5.12 -10.14 1.28
CA ALA A 82 3.71 -9.94 1.01
C ALA A 82 3.41 -9.74 -0.48
N VAL A 83 4.23 -8.95 -1.21
CA VAL A 83 4.06 -8.73 -2.65
C VAL A 83 4.17 -10.04 -3.43
N LYS A 84 5.08 -10.92 -3.06
CA LYS A 84 5.22 -12.26 -3.68
C LYS A 84 4.05 -13.18 -3.33
N ALA A 85 3.63 -13.17 -2.06
CA ALA A 85 2.57 -14.04 -1.54
C ALA A 85 1.16 -13.66 -2.07
N PHE A 86 0.91 -12.35 -2.29
CA PHE A 86 -0.40 -11.80 -2.64
C PHE A 86 -0.30 -10.72 -3.74
N PRO A 87 0.21 -11.02 -4.94
CA PRO A 87 0.54 -10.02 -5.96
C PRO A 87 -0.64 -9.12 -6.37
N ALA A 88 -1.88 -9.65 -6.33
CA ALA A 88 -3.08 -8.90 -6.66
C ALA A 88 -3.65 -8.06 -5.48
N ASN A 89 -3.07 -8.16 -4.27
CA ASN A 89 -3.72 -7.67 -3.06
C ASN A 89 -2.89 -6.68 -2.23
N VAL A 90 -1.63 -6.41 -2.60
CA VAL A 90 -0.69 -5.71 -1.71
C VAL A 90 0.03 -4.51 -2.34
N ASN A 91 -0.54 -3.89 -3.36
CA ASN A 91 0.01 -2.66 -3.95
C ASN A 91 0.23 -1.57 -2.89
N VAL A 92 -0.66 -1.51 -1.88
CA VAL A 92 -0.55 -0.58 -0.74
C VAL A 92 0.69 -0.86 0.12
N ALA A 93 1.12 -2.12 0.26
CA ALA A 93 2.35 -2.46 0.97
C ALA A 93 3.59 -1.95 0.22
N ALA A 94 3.57 -2.03 -1.11
CA ALA A 94 4.62 -1.46 -1.94
C ALA A 94 4.68 0.07 -1.79
N SER A 95 3.56 0.78 -1.93
CA SER A 95 3.51 2.24 -1.77
C SER A 95 3.99 2.68 -0.39
N LEU A 96 3.53 2.00 0.68
CA LEU A 96 3.96 2.31 2.05
C LEU A 96 5.46 2.06 2.26
N SER A 97 5.98 0.95 1.74
CA SER A 97 7.41 0.63 1.88
C SER A 97 8.32 1.61 1.17
N LEU A 98 7.90 2.11 -0.01
CA LEU A 98 8.62 3.13 -0.76
C LEU A 98 8.59 4.50 -0.08
N ALA A 99 7.54 4.79 0.68
CA ALA A 99 7.42 6.03 1.43
C ALA A 99 8.18 6.02 2.77
N GLY A 100 8.45 4.84 3.34
CA GLY A 100 9.01 4.66 4.67
C GLY A 100 10.28 3.80 4.69
N LEU A 101 10.27 2.74 5.50
CA LEU A 101 11.45 1.94 5.87
C LEU A 101 11.95 0.98 4.78
N GLY A 102 11.38 1.01 3.59
CA GLY A 102 11.71 0.07 2.53
C GLY A 102 11.02 -1.30 2.70
N PRO A 103 11.16 -2.18 1.67
CA PRO A 103 10.39 -3.41 1.60
C PRO A 103 10.73 -4.46 2.65
N ASP A 104 11.94 -4.44 3.18
CA ASP A 104 12.43 -5.45 4.13
C ASP A 104 12.12 -5.09 5.59
N ARG A 105 11.93 -3.80 5.89
CA ARG A 105 11.62 -3.32 7.23
C ARG A 105 10.15 -2.94 7.43
N THR A 106 9.39 -2.77 6.36
CA THR A 106 7.93 -2.56 6.44
C THR A 106 7.24 -3.87 6.72
N ARG A 107 6.56 -3.97 7.86
CA ARG A 107 5.79 -5.16 8.26
C ARG A 107 4.41 -5.12 7.63
N VAL A 108 3.94 -6.30 7.20
CA VAL A 108 2.61 -6.47 6.60
C VAL A 108 1.89 -7.62 7.27
N ARG A 109 0.63 -7.37 7.64
CA ARG A 109 -0.29 -8.35 8.20
C ARG A 109 -1.54 -8.39 7.34
N ILE A 110 -1.93 -9.57 6.88
CA ILE A 110 -3.14 -9.75 6.08
C ILE A 110 -4.14 -10.58 6.89
N VAL A 111 -5.35 -10.05 7.02
CA VAL A 111 -6.44 -10.63 7.81
C VAL A 111 -7.60 -10.95 6.89
N ALA A 112 -8.04 -12.21 6.89
CA ALA A 112 -9.32 -12.61 6.36
C ALA A 112 -10.37 -12.34 7.45
N ASP A 113 -11.29 -11.42 7.21
CA ASP A 113 -12.31 -11.03 8.19
C ASP A 113 -13.70 -11.30 7.60
N PRO A 114 -14.44 -12.29 8.12
CA PRO A 114 -15.77 -12.63 7.65
C PRO A 114 -16.80 -11.52 7.89
N ALA A 115 -16.59 -10.65 8.88
CA ALA A 115 -17.44 -9.51 9.16
C ALA A 115 -17.12 -8.28 8.28
N ALA A 116 -15.99 -8.29 7.58
CA ALA A 116 -15.61 -7.17 6.73
C ALA A 116 -16.50 -7.08 5.49
N THR A 117 -17.04 -5.91 5.25
CA THR A 117 -17.82 -5.58 4.04
C THR A 117 -16.99 -4.85 2.99
N VAL A 118 -15.87 -4.27 3.40
CA VAL A 118 -14.94 -3.50 2.57
C VAL A 118 -13.50 -3.84 2.92
N ASN A 119 -12.57 -3.52 2.02
CA ASN A 119 -11.15 -3.60 2.34
C ASN A 119 -10.77 -2.48 3.30
N THR A 120 -10.15 -2.84 4.43
CA THR A 120 -9.61 -1.88 5.40
C THR A 120 -8.09 -1.99 5.41
N HIS A 121 -7.41 -0.84 5.34
CA HIS A 121 -5.97 -0.72 5.49
C HIS A 121 -5.69 0.14 6.71
N GLU A 122 -4.95 -0.40 7.66
CA GLU A 122 -4.51 0.29 8.86
C GLU A 122 -2.99 0.36 8.86
N ILE A 123 -2.45 1.58 8.97
CA ILE A 123 -1.04 1.85 9.13
C ILE A 123 -0.80 2.22 10.58
N HIS A 124 0.13 1.55 11.22
CA HIS A 124 0.65 1.92 12.52
C HIS A 124 2.16 2.15 12.42
N ALA A 125 2.61 3.33 12.84
CA ALA A 125 4.01 3.72 12.79
C ALA A 125 4.46 4.29 14.13
N LYS A 126 5.73 4.07 14.49
CA LYS A 126 6.32 4.49 15.76
C LYS A 126 7.77 4.89 15.59
N GLY A 127 8.20 5.86 16.39
CA GLY A 127 9.57 6.36 16.45
C GLY A 127 9.68 7.54 17.41
N PRO A 128 10.81 8.27 17.41
CA PRO A 128 11.01 9.44 18.26
C PRO A 128 9.96 10.56 18.08
N PHE A 129 9.29 10.58 16.92
CA PHE A 129 8.19 11.52 16.65
C PHE A 129 6.89 11.20 17.43
N GLY A 130 6.80 10.02 18.06
CA GLY A 130 5.61 9.48 18.69
C GLY A 130 5.00 8.31 17.92
N GLU A 131 3.68 8.26 17.87
CA GLU A 131 2.91 7.22 17.17
C GLU A 131 1.97 7.84 16.15
N LEU A 132 1.82 7.16 14.99
CA LEU A 132 0.85 7.50 13.96
C LEU A 132 -0.02 6.27 13.69
N THR A 133 -1.31 6.46 13.68
CA THR A 133 -2.28 5.47 13.17
C THR A 133 -3.13 6.11 12.09
N ALA A 134 -3.19 5.48 10.94
CA ALA A 134 -4.03 5.90 9.82
C ALA A 134 -4.87 4.72 9.33
N ILE A 135 -6.18 4.92 9.23
CA ILE A 135 -7.13 3.87 8.83
C ILE A 135 -7.89 4.32 7.59
N MET A 136 -7.88 3.50 6.56
CA MET A 136 -8.68 3.70 5.35
C MET A 136 -9.61 2.52 5.10
N ARG A 137 -10.93 2.77 5.13
CA ARG A 137 -11.97 1.82 4.74
C ARG A 137 -12.39 2.11 3.30
N ASN A 138 -12.03 1.21 2.40
CA ASN A 138 -12.10 1.45 0.96
C ASN A 138 -13.40 0.91 0.35
N ARG A 139 -14.15 1.79 -0.30
CA ARG A 139 -15.23 1.34 -1.19
C ARG A 139 -14.67 0.86 -2.52
N PRO A 140 -15.28 -0.15 -3.16
CA PRO A 140 -14.95 -0.55 -4.52
C PRO A 140 -15.12 0.62 -5.50
N SER A 141 -14.30 0.67 -6.54
CA SER A 141 -14.45 1.64 -7.61
C SER A 141 -15.74 1.36 -8.39
N PRO A 142 -16.56 2.40 -8.69
CA PRO A 142 -17.80 2.22 -9.49
C PRO A 142 -17.55 1.63 -10.88
N ARG A 143 -16.37 1.89 -11.47
CA ARG A 143 -16.00 1.42 -12.80
C ARG A 143 -15.26 0.08 -12.79
N ASN A 144 -14.60 -0.26 -11.68
CA ASN A 144 -13.86 -1.50 -11.52
C ASN A 144 -13.95 -1.99 -10.07
N PRO A 145 -14.94 -2.83 -9.74
CA PRO A 145 -15.16 -3.32 -8.37
C PRO A 145 -14.00 -4.12 -7.77
N LYS A 146 -13.04 -4.58 -8.59
CA LYS A 146 -11.83 -5.26 -8.12
C LYS A 146 -10.79 -4.30 -7.53
N SER A 147 -10.90 -3.00 -7.82
CA SER A 147 -10.00 -1.96 -7.31
C SER A 147 -10.69 -1.06 -6.31
N SER A 148 -9.89 -0.46 -5.42
CA SER A 148 -10.35 0.55 -4.49
C SER A 148 -10.62 1.87 -5.22
N TYR A 149 -11.72 2.56 -4.90
CA TYR A 149 -12.02 3.86 -5.48
C TYR A 149 -10.96 4.91 -5.13
N MET A 150 -10.47 4.89 -3.89
CA MET A 150 -9.39 5.79 -3.43
C MET A 150 -8.12 5.64 -4.29
N ALA A 151 -7.79 4.43 -4.74
CA ALA A 151 -6.61 4.22 -5.59
C ALA A 151 -6.71 4.98 -6.92
N SER A 152 -7.89 5.04 -7.52
CA SER A 152 -8.12 5.82 -8.74
C SER A 152 -8.02 7.32 -8.47
N LEU A 153 -8.60 7.78 -7.36
CA LEU A 153 -8.56 9.20 -6.98
C LEU A 153 -7.13 9.67 -6.68
N SER A 154 -6.34 8.88 -5.96
CA SER A 154 -4.94 9.21 -5.69
C SER A 154 -4.11 9.31 -6.96
N ALA A 155 -4.34 8.44 -7.94
CA ALA A 155 -3.67 8.52 -9.23
C ALA A 155 -4.06 9.82 -9.99
N CYS A 156 -5.33 10.24 -9.95
CA CYS A 156 -5.75 11.51 -10.53
C CYS A 156 -5.05 12.71 -9.89
N VAL A 157 -4.86 12.71 -8.58
CA VAL A 157 -4.15 13.77 -7.85
C VAL A 157 -2.68 13.84 -8.30
N GLU A 158 -2.01 12.70 -8.42
CA GLU A 158 -0.61 12.67 -8.89
C GLU A 158 -0.47 13.18 -10.33
N VAL A 159 -1.39 12.78 -11.22
CA VAL A 159 -1.39 13.30 -12.61
C VAL A 159 -1.61 14.80 -12.64
N ALA A 160 -2.55 15.34 -11.85
CA ALA A 160 -2.79 16.78 -11.77
C ALA A 160 -1.56 17.53 -11.22
N SER A 161 -0.90 17.00 -10.20
CA SER A 161 0.32 17.56 -9.62
C SER A 161 1.47 17.56 -10.63
N ALA A 162 1.65 16.46 -11.36
CA ALA A 162 2.64 16.36 -12.43
C ALA A 162 2.39 17.37 -13.56
N ALA A 163 1.13 17.51 -13.98
CA ALA A 163 0.75 18.48 -15.02
C ALA A 163 1.01 19.93 -14.58
N THR A 164 0.68 20.26 -13.33
CA THR A 164 0.95 21.59 -12.76
C THR A 164 2.45 21.90 -12.75
N LEU A 165 3.26 20.95 -12.31
CA LEU A 165 4.72 21.10 -12.27
C LEU A 165 5.31 21.28 -13.69
N PHE A 166 4.81 20.51 -14.66
CA PHE A 166 5.22 20.63 -16.06
C PHE A 166 4.87 22.00 -16.63
N ALA A 167 3.65 22.48 -16.43
CA ALA A 167 3.23 23.81 -16.89
C ALA A 167 4.08 24.95 -16.25
N ALA A 168 4.39 24.85 -14.97
CA ALA A 168 5.24 25.83 -14.28
C ALA A 168 6.70 25.86 -14.81
N ARG A 169 7.20 24.73 -15.31
CA ARG A 169 8.52 24.67 -15.94
C ARG A 169 8.51 25.20 -17.36
N ALA A 170 7.47 24.89 -18.14
CA ALA A 170 7.33 25.36 -19.52
C ALA A 170 7.10 26.88 -19.62
N GLY A 171 6.46 27.50 -18.65
CA GLY A 171 6.23 28.95 -18.61
C GLY A 171 7.45 29.81 -18.19
N LYS A 172 8.60 29.16 -17.91
CA LYS A 172 9.86 29.80 -17.53
C LYS A 172 10.92 29.82 -18.66
N SER A 173 10.57 29.33 -19.85
CA SER A 173 11.44 29.28 -21.04
C SER A 173 11.16 30.46 -21.99
#